data_03befc2cd13b9e9f502dbd83784edb4e
#
_entry.id   03befc2cd13b9e9f502dbd83784edb4e
#
_cell.length_a   1.000
_cell.length_b   1.000
_cell.length_c   1.000
_cell.angle_alpha   90.00
_cell.angle_beta   90.00
_cell.angle_gamma   90.00
#
_symmetry.space_group_name_H-M   'P 1'
#
loop_
_entity.id
_entity.type
_entity.pdbx_description
1 polymer ?
#
loop_
_entity_poly.entity_id
_entity_poly.type
_entity_poly.pdbx_seq_one_letter_code
_entity_poly.pdbx_strand_id
1 'polypeptide(L)'
;CLEFNEEDGRLYGSLEYKNDAIGKGILKQEGVSKQFQTGFYVAIIEVDKIDRMDMDAERDGVVKSVLLKSVVEDFEAEVKDKEGKSLKHRHGCSGFDGVSFGPAFDGSGKQLLTVAYGIYGDNARTDNDYQVLLQYDIADWAKYEAVHSQSSLHRQGPEKPYGKYFVYTGNTTWGVQNLEYDKSTNLWFLACYTGKKEQFANYSLFCVDGAKKAKMKPLQGVDYQKKGALLTLSKLGVKDPNNGKIYGWHNKYGACGICALGDGYFYLTKSGKSKEGRSATLYLARFTGDEKSPFEVVE
;
A
#
# COMPACT_ATOMS: atom_id res chain seq x y z
N CYS A 1 5.53 -3.89 3.40
CA CYS A 1 5.13 -4.93 2.44
C CYS A 1 6.33 -5.32 1.58
N LEU A 2 6.38 -6.58 1.17
CA LEU A 2 7.39 -7.14 0.25
C LEU A 2 6.67 -7.90 -0.84
N GLU A 3 7.19 -7.79 -2.08
CA GLU A 3 6.69 -8.49 -3.24
C GLU A 3 7.84 -9.01 -4.09
N PHE A 4 7.74 -10.26 -4.52
CA PHE A 4 8.74 -10.88 -5.39
C PHE A 4 8.34 -10.71 -6.86
N ASN A 5 9.25 -10.19 -7.66
CA ASN A 5 9.04 -10.08 -9.11
C ASN A 5 9.68 -11.27 -9.81
N GLU A 6 8.85 -12.17 -10.32
CA GLU A 6 9.31 -13.35 -11.06
C GLU A 6 10.06 -13.01 -12.35
N GLU A 7 9.82 -11.83 -12.95
CA GLU A 7 10.45 -11.44 -14.21
C GLU A 7 11.94 -11.10 -14.04
N ASP A 8 12.34 -10.55 -12.89
CA ASP A 8 13.74 -10.14 -12.62
C ASP A 8 14.37 -10.80 -11.40
N GLY A 9 13.64 -11.66 -10.69
CA GLY A 9 14.14 -12.42 -9.55
C GLY A 9 14.45 -11.58 -8.30
N ARG A 10 13.87 -10.35 -8.19
CA ARG A 10 14.17 -9.43 -7.10
C ARG A 10 12.95 -9.24 -6.17
N LEU A 11 13.21 -8.91 -4.91
CA LEU A 11 12.18 -8.46 -3.98
C LEU A 11 12.06 -6.94 -4.00
N TYR A 12 10.82 -6.48 -3.96
CA TYR A 12 10.46 -5.07 -3.90
C TYR A 12 9.70 -4.79 -2.61
N GLY A 13 10.06 -3.72 -1.90
CA GLY A 13 9.42 -3.43 -0.62
C GLY A 13 9.30 -1.95 -0.31
N SER A 14 8.42 -1.62 0.64
CA SER A 14 8.27 -0.26 1.12
C SER A 14 9.37 0.10 2.13
N LEU A 15 9.97 1.29 1.95
CA LEU A 15 10.98 1.82 2.85
C LEU A 15 10.74 3.32 3.04
N GLU A 16 10.56 3.74 4.28
CA GLU A 16 10.09 5.08 4.59
C GLU A 16 10.96 5.78 5.62
N TYR A 17 11.20 7.09 5.35
CA TYR A 17 11.75 8.05 6.29
C TYR A 17 10.75 9.18 6.46
N LYS A 18 10.04 9.19 7.59
CA LYS A 18 9.00 10.18 7.90
C LYS A 18 9.51 11.18 8.94
N ASN A 19 9.31 12.44 8.66
CA ASN A 19 9.63 13.51 9.63
C ASN A 19 8.39 13.94 10.42
N ASP A 20 7.56 12.98 10.79
CA ASP A 20 6.36 13.14 11.61
C ASP A 20 6.54 12.58 13.03
N ALA A 21 5.48 12.59 13.85
CA ALA A 21 5.52 12.08 15.20
C ALA A 21 5.80 10.56 15.25
N ILE A 22 5.33 9.81 14.25
CA ILE A 22 5.50 8.35 14.15
C ILE A 22 6.96 8.04 13.82
N GLY A 23 7.50 8.64 12.75
CA GLY A 23 8.89 8.45 12.34
C GLY A 23 9.87 8.86 13.45
N LYS A 24 9.63 10.00 14.12
CA LYS A 24 10.43 10.44 15.28
C LYS A 24 10.33 9.44 16.44
N GLY A 25 9.15 8.87 16.68
CA GLY A 25 8.94 7.84 17.70
C GLY A 25 9.75 6.58 17.42
N ILE A 26 9.75 6.10 16.19
CA ILE A 26 10.54 4.94 15.75
C ILE A 26 12.03 5.19 15.92
N LEU A 27 12.55 6.32 15.40
CA LEU A 27 13.97 6.68 15.55
C LEU A 27 14.41 6.73 17.02
N LYS A 28 13.56 7.28 17.90
CA LYS A 28 13.81 7.31 19.34
C LYS A 28 13.89 5.91 19.96
N GLN A 29 13.00 4.99 19.55
CA GLN A 29 13.02 3.59 20.02
C GLN A 29 14.30 2.86 19.59
N GLU A 30 14.76 3.14 18.38
CA GLU A 30 15.99 2.55 17.81
C GLU A 30 17.28 3.29 18.27
N GLY A 31 17.16 4.28 19.15
CA GLY A 31 18.33 5.05 19.63
C GLY A 31 18.99 5.93 18.58
N VAL A 32 18.31 6.20 17.47
CA VAL A 32 18.83 7.01 16.36
C VAL A 32 18.50 8.48 16.61
N SER A 33 19.51 9.30 16.77
CA SER A 33 19.37 10.76 16.98
C SER A 33 19.34 11.57 15.68
N LYS A 34 19.79 10.96 14.56
CA LYS A 34 19.85 11.63 13.25
C LYS A 34 18.43 11.88 12.75
N GLN A 35 18.17 13.13 12.30
CA GLN A 35 16.97 13.43 11.54
C GLN A 35 17.22 13.12 10.05
N PHE A 36 16.28 12.43 9.44
CA PHE A 36 16.31 12.13 8.01
C PHE A 36 15.42 13.12 7.25
N GLN A 37 15.81 13.44 6.03
CA GLN A 37 14.92 14.08 5.09
C GLN A 37 13.77 13.11 4.75
N THR A 38 12.54 13.60 4.71
CA THR A 38 11.39 12.80 4.27
C THR A 38 11.67 12.15 2.91
N GLY A 39 11.47 10.85 2.85
CA GLY A 39 11.66 10.05 1.65
C GLY A 39 10.86 8.76 1.72
N PHE A 40 10.28 8.39 0.59
CA PHE A 40 9.53 7.17 0.40
C PHE A 40 10.15 6.42 -0.77
N TYR A 41 10.72 5.26 -0.46
CA TYR A 41 11.51 4.50 -1.42
C TYR A 41 10.90 3.12 -1.63
N VAL A 42 10.95 2.66 -2.86
CA VAL A 42 10.89 1.22 -3.12
C VAL A 42 12.29 0.67 -2.90
N ALA A 43 12.44 -0.19 -1.90
CA ALA A 43 13.63 -0.99 -1.72
C ALA A 43 13.62 -2.13 -2.75
N ILE A 44 14.77 -2.38 -3.36
CA ILE A 44 14.99 -3.43 -4.35
C ILE A 44 16.10 -4.32 -3.81
N ILE A 45 15.75 -5.57 -3.50
CA ILE A 45 16.66 -6.53 -2.86
C ILE A 45 17.05 -7.58 -3.90
N GLU A 46 18.33 -7.69 -4.16
CA GLU A 46 18.88 -8.68 -5.07
C GLU A 46 19.06 -10.01 -4.32
N VAL A 47 18.03 -10.85 -4.35
CA VAL A 47 17.93 -12.08 -3.54
C VAL A 47 19.10 -13.01 -3.79
N ASP A 48 19.54 -13.14 -5.04
CA ASP A 48 20.67 -14.02 -5.44
C ASP A 48 22.02 -13.58 -4.84
N LYS A 49 22.11 -12.35 -4.34
CA LYS A 49 23.32 -11.86 -3.67
C LYS A 49 23.32 -12.11 -2.16
N ILE A 50 22.24 -12.63 -1.61
CA ILE A 50 22.16 -12.97 -0.19
C ILE A 50 22.79 -14.36 0.00
N ASP A 51 24.06 -14.41 0.37
CA ASP A 51 24.87 -15.64 0.41
C ASP A 51 25.35 -16.03 1.81
N ARG A 52 25.17 -15.17 2.82
CA ARG A 52 25.59 -15.40 4.20
C ARG A 52 24.78 -14.65 5.23
N MET A 53 24.94 -15.01 6.48
CA MET A 53 24.41 -14.27 7.62
C MET A 53 25.13 -12.92 7.81
N ASP A 54 24.50 -12.00 8.52
CA ASP A 54 25.07 -10.70 8.91
C ASP A 54 25.59 -9.83 7.74
N MET A 55 24.93 -9.93 6.60
CA MET A 55 25.18 -9.02 5.49
C MET A 55 24.74 -7.61 5.82
N ASP A 56 25.56 -6.64 5.46
CA ASP A 56 25.24 -5.21 5.59
C ASP A 56 24.67 -4.69 4.28
N ALA A 57 23.46 -4.13 4.35
CA ALA A 57 22.70 -3.73 3.17
C ALA A 57 23.44 -2.70 2.29
N GLU A 58 24.17 -1.75 2.92
CA GLU A 58 24.92 -0.70 2.24
C GLU A 58 26.28 -1.21 1.75
N ARG A 59 27.09 -1.77 2.67
CA ARG A 59 28.45 -2.23 2.36
C ARG A 59 28.47 -3.36 1.33
N ASP A 60 27.53 -4.31 1.44
CA ASP A 60 27.46 -5.47 0.55
C ASP A 60 26.61 -5.17 -0.71
N GLY A 61 25.94 -4.01 -0.74
CA GLY A 61 25.23 -3.51 -1.91
C GLY A 61 24.02 -4.35 -2.33
N VAL A 62 23.45 -5.13 -1.40
CA VAL A 62 22.33 -6.05 -1.68
C VAL A 62 20.99 -5.35 -1.70
N VAL A 63 20.90 -4.15 -1.15
CA VAL A 63 19.69 -3.33 -1.17
C VAL A 63 19.96 -2.06 -1.96
N LYS A 64 19.24 -1.91 -3.05
CA LYS A 64 19.10 -0.65 -3.78
C LYS A 64 17.76 -0.02 -3.49
N SER A 65 17.57 1.22 -3.89
CA SER A 65 16.29 1.88 -3.75
C SER A 65 16.01 2.89 -4.85
N VAL A 66 14.73 3.23 -5.00
CA VAL A 66 14.22 4.25 -5.93
C VAL A 66 13.23 5.13 -5.18
N LEU A 67 13.43 6.45 -5.21
CA LEU A 67 12.55 7.40 -4.54
C LEU A 67 11.24 7.57 -5.31
N LEU A 68 10.11 7.49 -4.61
CA LEU A 68 8.80 7.81 -5.15
C LEU A 68 8.47 9.29 -4.90
N LYS A 69 8.89 10.17 -5.81
CA LYS A 69 8.72 11.63 -5.69
C LYS A 69 7.26 12.03 -5.48
N SER A 70 6.32 11.38 -6.19
CA SER A 70 4.89 11.68 -6.05
C SER A 70 4.32 11.35 -4.68
N VAL A 71 4.90 10.37 -3.96
CA VAL A 71 4.51 10.08 -2.57
C VAL A 71 5.03 11.17 -1.64
N VAL A 72 6.27 11.62 -1.83
CA VAL A 72 6.84 12.75 -1.08
C VAL A 72 6.02 14.02 -1.29
N GLU A 73 5.67 14.34 -2.54
CA GLU A 73 4.85 15.49 -2.88
C GLU A 73 3.49 15.47 -2.19
N ASP A 74 2.80 14.33 -2.18
CA ASP A 74 1.50 14.22 -1.51
C ASP A 74 1.62 14.25 0.01
N PHE A 75 2.67 13.66 0.58
CA PHE A 75 2.94 13.72 2.00
C PHE A 75 3.26 15.14 2.48
N GLU A 76 4.05 15.89 1.74
CA GLU A 76 4.44 17.26 2.09
C GLU A 76 3.41 18.31 1.68
N ALA A 77 2.42 17.94 0.87
CA ALA A 77 1.42 18.88 0.38
C ALA A 77 0.54 19.45 1.48
N GLU A 78 0.24 20.72 1.33
CA GLU A 78 -0.82 21.41 2.05
C GLU A 78 -1.90 21.83 1.07
N VAL A 79 -3.13 21.38 1.29
CA VAL A 79 -4.27 21.63 0.42
C VAL A 79 -5.38 22.33 1.22
N LYS A 80 -6.35 22.91 0.53
CA LYS A 80 -7.48 23.58 1.19
C LYS A 80 -8.78 22.85 0.88
N ASP A 81 -9.63 22.69 1.90
CA ASP A 81 -11.01 22.27 1.71
C ASP A 81 -11.89 23.43 1.19
N LYS A 82 -13.15 23.15 0.94
CA LYS A 82 -14.12 24.14 0.44
C LYS A 82 -14.35 25.32 1.40
N GLU A 83 -14.04 25.18 2.68
CA GLU A 83 -14.19 26.20 3.72
C GLU A 83 -12.90 27.02 3.86
N GLY A 84 -11.84 26.67 3.09
CA GLY A 84 -10.53 27.33 3.14
C GLY A 84 -9.62 26.83 4.26
N LYS A 85 -10.04 25.81 5.01
CA LYS A 85 -9.21 25.18 6.05
C LYS A 85 -8.06 24.44 5.40
N SER A 86 -6.86 24.65 5.96
CA SER A 86 -5.67 23.96 5.49
C SER A 86 -5.64 22.51 5.98
N LEU A 87 -5.39 21.59 5.06
CA LEU A 87 -5.25 20.17 5.28
C LEU A 87 -3.84 19.75 4.86
N LYS A 88 -3.03 19.30 5.82
CA LYS A 88 -1.73 18.69 5.54
C LYS A 88 -1.93 17.30 4.97
N HIS A 89 -0.97 16.85 4.18
CA HIS A 89 -0.95 15.50 3.59
C HIS A 89 -2.13 15.29 2.63
N ARG A 90 -1.90 15.56 1.34
CA ARG A 90 -2.92 15.38 0.29
C ARG A 90 -3.50 13.97 0.34
N HIS A 91 -4.83 13.83 0.30
CA HIS A 91 -5.57 12.57 0.49
C HIS A 91 -5.28 11.85 1.81
N GLY A 92 -4.76 12.55 2.81
CA GLY A 92 -4.33 11.94 4.06
C GLY A 92 -3.07 11.07 3.93
N CYS A 93 -2.27 11.26 2.89
CA CYS A 93 -1.07 10.46 2.64
C CYS A 93 -0.14 10.40 3.86
N SER A 94 0.11 9.22 4.39
CA SER A 94 1.09 8.97 5.46
C SER A 94 2.34 8.23 4.96
N GLY A 95 2.52 8.13 3.64
CA GLY A 95 3.53 7.33 2.96
C GLY A 95 2.90 6.21 2.14
N PHE A 96 3.60 5.10 1.97
CA PHE A 96 3.04 3.91 1.32
C PHE A 96 3.52 2.63 2.00
N ASP A 97 2.64 1.64 2.08
CA ASP A 97 2.94 0.35 2.70
C ASP A 97 2.73 -0.81 1.72
N GLY A 98 1.60 -0.83 1.01
CA GLY A 98 1.27 -1.89 0.05
C GLY A 98 2.14 -1.84 -1.20
N VAL A 99 2.65 -3.00 -1.62
CA VAL A 99 3.45 -3.18 -2.85
C VAL A 99 3.01 -4.48 -3.51
N SER A 100 2.73 -4.47 -4.81
CA SER A 100 2.46 -5.69 -5.58
C SER A 100 2.66 -5.45 -7.08
N PHE A 101 2.92 -6.50 -7.83
CA PHE A 101 2.96 -6.47 -9.30
C PHE A 101 1.63 -6.94 -9.88
N GLY A 102 1.22 -6.33 -10.99
CA GLY A 102 0.03 -6.76 -11.70
C GLY A 102 -0.31 -5.86 -12.89
N PRO A 103 -1.44 -6.12 -13.56
CA PRO A 103 -1.79 -5.43 -14.79
C PRO A 103 -2.11 -3.95 -14.57
N ALA A 104 -1.80 -3.16 -15.58
CA ALA A 104 -2.15 -1.74 -15.62
C ALA A 104 -3.65 -1.52 -15.52
N PHE A 105 -4.07 -0.59 -14.68
CA PHE A 105 -5.48 -0.25 -14.50
C PHE A 105 -6.10 0.53 -15.67
N ASP A 106 -5.32 0.89 -16.69
CA ASP A 106 -5.82 1.45 -17.96
C ASP A 106 -6.33 0.38 -18.93
N GLY A 107 -6.09 -0.90 -18.59
CA GLY A 107 -6.47 -2.07 -19.37
C GLY A 107 -5.56 -2.32 -20.57
N SER A 108 -4.35 -1.80 -20.58
CA SER A 108 -3.32 -2.14 -21.57
C SER A 108 -2.77 -3.56 -21.41
N GLY A 109 -2.93 -4.17 -20.22
CA GLY A 109 -2.37 -5.48 -19.88
C GLY A 109 -0.89 -5.43 -19.50
N LYS A 110 -0.26 -4.24 -19.51
CA LYS A 110 1.13 -4.07 -19.11
C LYS A 110 1.31 -4.44 -17.64
N GLN A 111 2.34 -5.21 -17.30
CA GLN A 111 2.67 -5.51 -15.91
C GLN A 111 3.40 -4.31 -15.29
N LEU A 112 2.93 -3.85 -14.13
CA LEU A 112 3.43 -2.66 -13.46
C LEU A 112 3.61 -2.92 -11.97
N LEU A 113 4.59 -2.26 -11.37
CA LEU A 113 4.67 -2.15 -9.92
C LEU A 113 3.55 -1.22 -9.43
N THR A 114 2.75 -1.70 -8.51
CA THR A 114 1.69 -0.92 -7.86
C THR A 114 2.04 -0.71 -6.39
N VAL A 115 1.99 0.54 -5.94
CA VAL A 115 2.14 0.87 -4.52
C VAL A 115 0.87 1.52 -4.00
N ALA A 116 0.54 1.30 -2.75
CA ALA A 116 -0.66 1.83 -2.12
C ALA A 116 -0.32 2.69 -0.90
N TYR A 117 -1.00 3.84 -0.79
CA TYR A 117 -0.76 4.78 0.30
C TYR A 117 -1.15 4.20 1.66
N GLY A 118 -0.31 4.49 2.64
CA GLY A 118 -0.76 4.67 4.01
C GLY A 118 -1.61 5.93 4.13
N ILE A 119 -2.59 5.95 5.04
CA ILE A 119 -3.52 7.06 5.21
C ILE A 119 -3.67 7.40 6.68
N TYR A 120 -3.43 8.68 7.04
CA TYR A 120 -3.71 9.15 8.40
C TYR A 120 -5.21 9.04 8.73
N GLY A 121 -5.52 8.44 9.88
CA GLY A 121 -6.88 8.17 10.35
C GLY A 121 -7.56 9.39 10.96
N ASP A 122 -7.78 10.45 10.19
CA ASP A 122 -8.55 11.62 10.62
C ASP A 122 -10.02 11.47 10.21
N ASN A 123 -10.90 11.25 11.21
CA ASN A 123 -12.33 11.04 10.98
C ASN A 123 -13.07 12.31 10.54
N ALA A 124 -12.52 13.50 10.76
CA ALA A 124 -13.12 14.75 10.36
C ALA A 124 -12.88 15.10 8.87
N ARG A 125 -11.93 14.44 8.22
CA ARG A 125 -11.61 14.65 6.80
C ARG A 125 -12.49 13.78 5.91
N THR A 126 -12.75 14.25 4.71
CA THR A 126 -13.48 13.51 3.67
C THR A 126 -12.57 13.15 2.48
N ASP A 127 -11.50 13.88 2.29
CA ASP A 127 -10.54 13.64 1.20
C ASP A 127 -9.66 12.38 1.41
N ASN A 128 -9.73 11.77 2.59
CA ASN A 128 -9.08 10.51 2.95
C ASN A 128 -10.04 9.30 2.92
N ASP A 129 -11.19 9.40 2.23
CA ASP A 129 -12.14 8.30 2.05
C ASP A 129 -11.76 7.35 0.91
N TYR A 130 -10.65 7.62 0.23
CA TYR A 130 -10.13 6.81 -0.86
C TYR A 130 -8.82 6.14 -0.47
N GLN A 131 -8.66 4.87 -0.81
CA GLN A 131 -7.33 4.32 -0.96
C GLN A 131 -6.72 4.89 -2.25
N VAL A 132 -5.44 5.21 -2.21
CA VAL A 132 -4.71 5.76 -3.37
C VAL A 132 -3.64 4.77 -3.80
N LEU A 133 -3.67 4.38 -5.07
CA LEU A 133 -2.72 3.48 -5.68
C LEU A 133 -1.95 4.21 -6.77
N LEU A 134 -0.62 4.02 -6.78
CA LEU A 134 0.25 4.52 -7.84
C LEU A 134 0.83 3.33 -8.60
N GLN A 135 0.78 3.38 -9.93
CA GLN A 135 1.44 2.39 -10.78
C GLN A 135 2.71 2.97 -11.41
N TYR A 136 3.74 2.15 -11.48
CA TYR A 136 5.03 2.52 -12.06
C TYR A 136 5.48 1.46 -13.07
N ASP A 137 5.94 1.95 -14.21
CA ASP A 137 6.72 1.14 -15.15
C ASP A 137 8.17 1.10 -14.69
N ILE A 138 8.64 -0.08 -14.32
CA ILE A 138 9.98 -0.26 -13.78
C ILE A 138 11.03 -0.59 -14.85
N ALA A 139 10.65 -0.73 -16.11
CA ALA A 139 11.56 -1.13 -17.19
C ALA A 139 12.82 -0.25 -17.28
N ASP A 140 12.67 1.03 -17.00
CA ASP A 140 13.77 2.02 -17.03
C ASP A 140 14.32 2.39 -15.65
N TRP A 141 14.03 1.64 -14.61
CA TRP A 141 14.39 2.03 -13.23
C TRP A 141 15.87 1.88 -12.91
N ALA A 142 16.60 1.06 -13.65
CA ALA A 142 18.05 0.92 -13.48
C ALA A 142 18.80 2.28 -13.43
N LYS A 143 18.31 3.30 -14.13
CA LYS A 143 18.87 4.66 -14.10
C LYS A 143 18.62 5.44 -12.80
N TYR A 144 17.69 4.98 -11.97
CA TYR A 144 17.35 5.59 -10.68
C TYR A 144 17.84 4.78 -9.50
N GLU A 145 18.16 3.48 -9.72
CA GLU A 145 18.61 2.59 -8.67
C GLU A 145 19.95 3.05 -8.10
N ALA A 146 20.00 3.20 -6.80
CA ALA A 146 21.23 3.46 -6.07
C ALA A 146 21.30 2.57 -4.83
N VAL A 147 22.50 2.17 -4.41
CA VAL A 147 22.70 1.46 -3.15
C VAL A 147 22.05 2.28 -2.04
N HIS A 148 21.21 1.62 -1.24
CA HIS A 148 20.51 2.31 -0.18
C HIS A 148 21.44 2.60 0.99
N SER A 149 21.65 3.89 1.30
CA SER A 149 22.49 4.34 2.40
C SER A 149 21.70 5.22 3.35
N GLN A 150 21.65 4.84 4.62
CA GLN A 150 21.09 5.69 5.68
C GLN A 150 21.97 6.90 5.99
N SER A 151 23.24 6.84 5.68
CA SER A 151 24.16 7.96 5.89
C SER A 151 23.95 9.06 4.86
N SER A 152 23.52 8.71 3.64
CA SER A 152 23.31 9.62 2.52
C SER A 152 22.14 9.18 1.64
N LEU A 153 20.92 9.57 2.02
CA LEU A 153 19.72 9.26 1.24
C LEU A 153 19.76 9.96 -0.11
N HIS A 154 19.75 9.18 -1.20
CA HIS A 154 19.67 9.73 -2.55
C HIS A 154 18.26 10.25 -2.88
N ARG A 155 18.15 11.05 -3.93
CA ARG A 155 16.86 11.63 -4.38
C ARG A 155 16.49 11.19 -5.81
N GLN A 156 17.05 10.07 -6.27
CA GLN A 156 16.83 9.55 -7.61
C GLN A 156 15.52 8.76 -7.66
N GLY A 157 14.71 9.05 -8.67
CA GLY A 157 13.43 8.38 -8.88
C GLY A 157 12.62 9.02 -9.99
N PRO A 158 11.56 8.35 -10.47
CA PRO A 158 10.70 8.88 -11.53
C PRO A 158 9.97 10.15 -11.08
N GLU A 159 9.82 11.09 -11.99
CA GLU A 159 9.11 12.35 -11.73
C GLU A 159 7.62 12.13 -11.49
N LYS A 160 7.03 11.15 -12.17
CA LYS A 160 5.60 10.84 -12.10
C LYS A 160 5.38 9.33 -12.14
N PRO A 161 4.30 8.82 -11.51
CA PRO A 161 3.85 7.46 -11.74
C PRO A 161 3.31 7.29 -13.17
N TYR A 162 3.20 6.05 -13.63
CA TYR A 162 2.46 5.67 -14.83
C TYR A 162 0.99 6.10 -14.72
N GLY A 163 0.41 5.90 -13.52
CA GLY A 163 -0.94 6.35 -13.19
C GLY A 163 -1.17 6.47 -11.70
N LYS A 164 -2.13 7.34 -11.33
CA LYS A 164 -2.63 7.53 -9.96
C LYS A 164 -4.11 7.23 -9.92
N TYR A 165 -4.49 6.31 -9.05
CA TYR A 165 -5.82 5.73 -9.02
C TYR A 165 -6.43 5.81 -7.63
N PHE A 166 -7.75 5.80 -7.57
CA PHE A 166 -8.52 5.97 -6.36
C PHE A 166 -9.52 4.83 -6.19
N VAL A 167 -9.63 4.29 -4.98
CA VAL A 167 -10.63 3.30 -4.59
C VAL A 167 -11.46 3.87 -3.46
N TYR A 168 -12.76 4.05 -3.66
CA TYR A 168 -13.64 4.58 -2.64
C TYR A 168 -14.00 3.49 -1.62
N THR A 169 -13.44 3.56 -0.42
CA THR A 169 -13.57 2.54 0.64
C THR A 169 -14.07 3.09 1.97
N GLY A 170 -14.21 4.40 2.09
CA GLY A 170 -14.29 5.07 3.39
C GLY A 170 -12.90 5.17 4.04
N ASN A 171 -12.81 5.87 5.18
CA ASN A 171 -11.55 5.97 5.90
C ASN A 171 -11.17 4.61 6.51
N THR A 172 -10.06 4.06 6.10
CA THR A 172 -9.42 2.92 6.75
C THR A 172 -8.15 3.43 7.42
N THR A 173 -8.08 3.34 8.75
CA THR A 173 -6.93 3.80 9.54
C THR A 173 -5.64 3.17 9.00
N TRP A 174 -4.63 3.99 8.73
CA TRP A 174 -3.33 3.65 8.16
C TRP A 174 -3.33 3.22 6.68
N GLY A 175 -4.48 3.17 6.00
CA GLY A 175 -4.58 2.84 4.59
C GLY A 175 -4.32 1.37 4.28
N VAL A 176 -3.81 1.10 3.09
CA VAL A 176 -3.51 -0.26 2.62
C VAL A 176 -2.17 -0.71 3.19
N GLN A 177 -2.20 -1.68 4.10
CA GLN A 177 -1.00 -2.24 4.73
C GLN A 177 -0.35 -3.31 3.85
N ASN A 178 -1.18 -4.11 3.18
CA ASN A 178 -0.72 -5.08 2.20
C ASN A 178 -1.61 -5.01 0.96
N LEU A 179 -0.95 -4.99 -0.17
CA LEU A 179 -1.55 -5.02 -1.50
C LEU A 179 -1.14 -6.33 -2.17
N GLU A 180 -2.08 -7.02 -2.80
CA GLU A 180 -1.79 -8.27 -3.48
C GLU A 180 -2.64 -8.40 -4.73
N TYR A 181 -2.05 -8.80 -5.86
CA TYR A 181 -2.76 -9.15 -7.07
C TYR A 181 -2.77 -10.66 -7.26
N ASP A 182 -3.96 -11.24 -7.25
CA ASP A 182 -4.12 -12.64 -7.60
C ASP A 182 -4.53 -12.81 -9.06
N LYS A 183 -3.64 -13.38 -9.85
CA LYS A 183 -3.83 -13.65 -11.27
C LYS A 183 -4.96 -14.64 -11.51
N SER A 184 -5.19 -15.59 -10.61
CA SER A 184 -6.20 -16.64 -10.77
C SER A 184 -7.62 -16.11 -10.71
N THR A 185 -7.89 -15.15 -9.83
CA THR A 185 -9.19 -14.48 -9.68
C THR A 185 -9.27 -13.16 -10.41
N ASN A 186 -8.14 -12.62 -10.89
CA ASN A 186 -8.01 -11.27 -11.45
C ASN A 186 -8.53 -10.19 -10.48
N LEU A 187 -8.19 -10.34 -9.19
CA LEU A 187 -8.56 -9.41 -8.13
C LEU A 187 -7.33 -8.79 -7.50
N TRP A 188 -7.44 -7.51 -7.14
CA TRP A 188 -6.48 -6.83 -6.28
C TRP A 188 -7.04 -6.80 -4.86
N PHE A 189 -6.33 -7.40 -3.93
CA PHE A 189 -6.68 -7.43 -2.52
C PHE A 189 -6.00 -6.26 -1.79
N LEU A 190 -6.80 -5.46 -1.11
CA LEU A 190 -6.37 -4.33 -0.30
C LEU A 190 -6.64 -4.67 1.17
N ALA A 191 -5.61 -5.08 1.89
CA ALA A 191 -5.71 -5.39 3.32
C ALA A 191 -5.35 -4.14 4.14
N CYS A 192 -6.28 -3.70 4.98
CA CYS A 192 -6.21 -2.47 5.76
C CYS A 192 -6.41 -2.75 7.25
N TYR A 193 -6.10 -1.78 8.10
CA TYR A 193 -6.65 -1.77 9.45
C TYR A 193 -8.09 -1.24 9.43
N THR A 194 -8.88 -1.67 10.41
CA THR A 194 -10.27 -1.22 10.57
C THR A 194 -10.34 0.29 10.80
N GLY A 195 -11.14 0.98 10.02
CA GLY A 195 -11.43 2.40 10.15
C GLY A 195 -12.34 2.71 11.35
N LYS A 196 -12.65 4.02 11.52
CA LYS A 196 -13.44 4.51 12.67
C LYS A 196 -14.49 5.55 12.28
N LYS A 197 -14.79 5.74 11.00
CA LYS A 197 -15.83 6.68 10.58
C LYS A 197 -17.21 6.05 10.70
N GLU A 198 -18.09 6.67 11.47
CA GLU A 198 -19.43 6.14 11.77
C GLU A 198 -20.32 5.96 10.53
N GLN A 199 -20.08 6.76 9.47
CA GLN A 199 -20.84 6.69 8.22
C GLN A 199 -20.44 5.53 7.30
N PHE A 200 -19.43 4.72 7.67
CA PHE A 200 -18.94 3.59 6.88
C PHE A 200 -18.92 2.31 7.70
N ALA A 201 -19.03 1.17 7.03
CA ALA A 201 -18.85 -0.14 7.65
C ALA A 201 -17.40 -0.40 8.15
N ASN A 202 -16.43 0.39 7.67
CA ASN A 202 -15.02 0.31 8.08
C ASN A 202 -14.41 -1.08 7.89
N TYR A 203 -14.65 -1.71 6.75
CA TYR A 203 -14.06 -3.00 6.40
C TYR A 203 -12.53 -2.92 6.41
N SER A 204 -11.90 -4.07 6.66
CA SER A 204 -10.44 -4.22 6.70
C SER A 204 -9.87 -4.99 5.50
N LEU A 205 -10.73 -5.53 4.64
CA LEU A 205 -10.34 -6.16 3.38
C LEU A 205 -11.28 -5.71 2.27
N PHE A 206 -10.70 -5.30 1.15
CA PHE A 206 -11.42 -4.92 -0.05
C PHE A 206 -10.81 -5.64 -1.25
N CYS A 207 -11.61 -5.83 -2.30
CA CYS A 207 -11.13 -6.31 -3.59
C CYS A 207 -11.48 -5.33 -4.69
N VAL A 208 -10.48 -4.99 -5.53
CA VAL A 208 -10.68 -4.26 -6.78
C VAL A 208 -10.80 -5.26 -7.92
N ASP A 209 -11.77 -5.04 -8.78
CA ASP A 209 -12.03 -5.85 -9.98
C ASP A 209 -11.00 -5.53 -11.05
N GLY A 210 -10.01 -6.40 -11.24
CA GLY A 210 -8.91 -6.25 -12.20
C GLY A 210 -9.37 -6.33 -13.67
N ALA A 211 -10.57 -6.84 -13.94
CA ALA A 211 -11.14 -6.85 -15.29
C ALA A 211 -11.67 -5.48 -15.72
N LYS A 212 -11.80 -4.53 -14.79
CA LYS A 212 -12.37 -3.21 -15.06
C LYS A 212 -11.33 -2.12 -15.12
N LYS A 213 -11.27 -1.45 -16.26
CA LYS A 213 -10.44 -0.25 -16.43
C LYS A 213 -10.86 0.87 -15.47
N ALA A 214 -9.88 1.61 -14.98
CA ALA A 214 -10.11 2.85 -14.26
C ALA A 214 -10.93 3.84 -15.09
N LYS A 215 -11.79 4.60 -14.44
CA LYS A 215 -12.64 5.60 -15.11
C LYS A 215 -12.47 6.96 -14.44
N MET A 216 -12.25 8.00 -15.26
CA MET A 216 -12.26 9.38 -14.76
C MET A 216 -13.64 9.73 -14.23
N LYS A 217 -13.76 9.94 -12.91
CA LYS A 217 -15.02 10.28 -12.23
C LYS A 217 -14.80 11.39 -11.20
N PRO A 218 -15.86 12.12 -10.81
CA PRO A 218 -15.78 13.04 -9.69
C PRO A 218 -15.33 12.34 -8.42
N LEU A 219 -14.40 12.96 -7.69
CA LEU A 219 -14.00 12.56 -6.34
C LEU A 219 -14.90 13.25 -5.32
N GLN A 220 -15.66 12.47 -4.57
CA GLN A 220 -16.52 12.99 -3.52
C GLN A 220 -15.69 13.35 -2.28
N GLY A 221 -15.95 14.51 -1.67
CA GLY A 221 -15.24 14.93 -0.47
C GLY A 221 -13.79 15.38 -0.69
N VAL A 222 -13.36 15.56 -1.95
CA VAL A 222 -12.01 16.07 -2.30
C VAL A 222 -12.17 17.41 -3.01
N ASP A 223 -12.13 18.50 -2.26
CA ASP A 223 -12.49 19.84 -2.78
C ASP A 223 -11.44 20.43 -3.71
N TYR A 224 -10.16 20.11 -3.49
CA TYR A 224 -9.03 20.58 -4.29
C TYR A 224 -8.78 19.76 -5.57
N GLN A 225 -9.47 18.64 -5.75
CA GLN A 225 -9.37 17.79 -6.94
C GLN A 225 -10.74 17.27 -7.39
N LYS A 226 -11.28 17.83 -8.45
CA LYS A 226 -12.64 17.53 -8.90
C LYS A 226 -12.84 16.10 -9.44
N LYS A 227 -11.83 15.52 -10.09
CA LYS A 227 -11.91 14.21 -10.75
C LYS A 227 -10.64 13.38 -10.51
N GLY A 228 -10.80 12.06 -10.52
CA GLY A 228 -9.69 11.10 -10.49
C GLY A 228 -10.04 9.83 -11.23
N ALA A 229 -9.03 9.03 -11.55
CA ALA A 229 -9.19 7.72 -12.15
C ALA A 229 -9.65 6.73 -11.06
N LEU A 230 -10.97 6.48 -10.98
CA LEU A 230 -11.57 5.56 -10.02
C LEU A 230 -11.48 4.12 -10.50
N LEU A 231 -11.00 3.26 -9.61
CA LEU A 231 -11.10 1.82 -9.71
C LEU A 231 -12.48 1.34 -9.23
N THR A 232 -12.87 0.17 -9.69
CA THR A 232 -14.16 -0.42 -9.32
C THR A 232 -13.93 -1.50 -8.28
N LEU A 233 -14.53 -1.35 -7.10
CA LEU A 233 -14.60 -2.44 -6.13
C LEU A 233 -15.35 -3.62 -6.74
N SER A 234 -14.86 -4.83 -6.50
CA SER A 234 -15.63 -6.05 -6.69
C SER A 234 -16.89 -6.00 -5.81
N LYS A 235 -17.95 -6.63 -6.26
CA LYS A 235 -19.16 -6.79 -5.44
C LYS A 235 -19.10 -8.01 -4.51
N LEU A 236 -17.91 -8.55 -4.29
CA LEU A 236 -17.67 -9.60 -3.32
C LEU A 236 -17.64 -9.02 -1.91
N GLY A 237 -18.03 -9.84 -0.93
CA GLY A 237 -18.13 -9.41 0.46
C GLY A 237 -19.46 -8.76 0.82
N VAL A 238 -19.49 -8.20 2.00
CA VAL A 238 -20.69 -7.55 2.54
C VAL A 238 -20.81 -6.14 1.97
N LYS A 239 -22.00 -5.81 1.49
CA LYS A 239 -22.33 -4.45 1.07
C LYS A 239 -22.41 -3.54 2.29
N ASP A 240 -21.77 -2.38 2.24
CA ASP A 240 -21.91 -1.36 3.29
C ASP A 240 -23.37 -0.90 3.38
N PRO A 241 -24.02 -1.03 4.54
CA PRO A 241 -25.42 -0.65 4.71
C PRO A 241 -25.66 0.85 4.56
N ASN A 242 -24.65 1.67 4.85
CA ASN A 242 -24.73 3.14 4.79
C ASN A 242 -24.27 3.67 3.43
N ASN A 243 -23.49 2.88 2.69
CA ASN A 243 -22.93 3.27 1.40
C ASN A 243 -22.96 2.11 0.40
N GLY A 244 -24.01 2.07 -0.40
CA GLY A 244 -24.25 0.99 -1.35
C GLY A 244 -23.22 0.80 -2.47
N LYS A 245 -22.14 1.59 -2.48
CA LYS A 245 -21.04 1.48 -3.46
C LYS A 245 -19.83 0.74 -2.88
N ILE A 246 -19.78 0.55 -1.57
CA ILE A 246 -18.65 -0.09 -0.86
C ILE A 246 -19.02 -1.53 -0.55
N TYR A 247 -18.10 -2.44 -0.83
CA TYR A 247 -18.15 -3.85 -0.52
C TYR A 247 -16.82 -4.27 0.08
N GLY A 248 -16.84 -5.14 1.08
CA GLY A 248 -15.63 -5.62 1.75
C GLY A 248 -15.94 -6.54 2.92
N TRP A 249 -14.95 -6.82 3.73
CA TRP A 249 -15.04 -7.71 4.88
C TRP A 249 -14.36 -7.12 6.11
N HIS A 250 -14.90 -7.43 7.28
CA HIS A 250 -14.16 -7.40 8.53
C HIS A 250 -13.29 -8.65 8.62
N ASN A 251 -12.09 -8.56 8.08
CA ASN A 251 -11.15 -9.68 8.05
C ASN A 251 -10.06 -9.52 9.12
N LYS A 252 -9.77 -10.59 9.83
CA LYS A 252 -8.77 -10.63 10.92
C LYS A 252 -7.36 -10.97 10.43
N TYR A 253 -7.23 -11.34 9.16
CA TYR A 253 -5.98 -11.72 8.52
C TYR A 253 -5.58 -10.69 7.46
N GLY A 254 -4.35 -10.76 7.00
CA GLY A 254 -3.88 -10.02 5.82
C GLY A 254 -3.32 -8.63 6.12
N ALA A 255 -3.72 -7.95 7.21
CA ALA A 255 -3.11 -6.67 7.55
C ALA A 255 -1.61 -6.76 7.89
N CYS A 256 -1.12 -7.95 8.27
CA CYS A 256 0.30 -8.21 8.51
C CYS A 256 1.01 -8.88 7.34
N GLY A 257 0.27 -9.49 6.43
CA GLY A 257 0.78 -10.13 5.22
C GLY A 257 -0.31 -10.93 4.52
N ILE A 258 -0.40 -10.75 3.23
CA ILE A 258 -1.22 -11.52 2.30
C ILE A 258 -0.36 -11.81 1.08
N CYS A 259 -0.31 -13.05 0.63
CA CYS A 259 0.47 -13.46 -0.53
C CYS A 259 -0.30 -14.52 -1.31
N ALA A 260 -0.61 -14.26 -2.57
CA ALA A 260 -1.28 -15.18 -3.47
C ALA A 260 -0.27 -16.25 -3.95
N LEU A 261 -0.70 -17.51 -3.87
CA LEU A 261 0.09 -18.66 -4.32
C LEU A 261 -0.38 -19.21 -5.68
N GLY A 262 -1.42 -18.60 -6.25
CA GLY A 262 -2.12 -19.12 -7.41
C GLY A 262 -3.25 -20.07 -7.04
N ASP A 263 -4.11 -20.39 -8.02
CA ASP A 263 -5.26 -21.31 -7.89
C ASP A 263 -6.21 -20.99 -6.73
N GLY A 264 -6.24 -19.72 -6.29
CA GLY A 264 -7.07 -19.23 -5.19
C GLY A 264 -6.52 -19.55 -3.80
N TYR A 265 -5.27 -20.01 -3.68
CA TYR A 265 -4.60 -20.21 -2.39
C TYR A 265 -3.76 -19.00 -2.00
N PHE A 266 -3.69 -18.77 -0.69
CA PHE A 266 -3.00 -17.63 -0.10
C PHE A 266 -2.26 -18.01 1.17
N TYR A 267 -1.11 -17.41 1.38
CA TYR A 267 -0.57 -17.26 2.72
C TYR A 267 -1.13 -15.99 3.36
N LEU A 268 -1.68 -16.14 4.57
CA LEU A 268 -2.21 -15.05 5.37
C LEU A 268 -1.50 -15.01 6.70
N THR A 269 -1.22 -13.82 7.22
CA THR A 269 -0.64 -13.67 8.54
C THR A 269 -1.61 -13.03 9.53
N LYS A 270 -1.47 -13.44 10.79
CA LYS A 270 -2.13 -12.82 11.94
C LYS A 270 -1.06 -12.44 12.95
N SER A 271 -1.01 -11.15 13.29
CA SER A 271 -0.10 -10.67 14.34
C SER A 271 -0.58 -11.10 15.72
N GLY A 272 0.38 -11.40 16.58
CA GLY A 272 0.20 -11.65 17.99
C GLY A 272 1.13 -10.78 18.83
N LYS A 273 0.79 -10.64 20.11
CA LYS A 273 1.65 -9.98 21.11
C LYS A 273 1.58 -10.77 22.40
N SER A 274 2.74 -11.15 22.93
CA SER A 274 2.89 -11.78 24.23
C SER A 274 3.84 -10.96 25.11
N LYS A 275 4.12 -11.45 26.33
CA LYS A 275 5.15 -10.88 27.20
C LYS A 275 6.56 -11.06 26.62
N GLU A 276 6.77 -12.04 25.78
CA GLU A 276 8.05 -12.40 25.15
C GLU A 276 8.31 -11.59 23.87
N GLY A 277 7.30 -10.85 23.37
CA GLY A 277 7.46 -10.01 22.19
C GLY A 277 6.28 -10.07 21.21
N ARG A 278 6.56 -9.65 19.98
CA ARG A 278 5.62 -9.74 18.85
C ARG A 278 5.81 -11.05 18.12
N SER A 279 4.72 -11.63 17.67
CA SER A 279 4.70 -12.84 16.84
C SER A 279 3.78 -12.66 15.64
N ALA A 280 3.97 -13.49 14.62
CA ALA A 280 3.04 -13.67 13.54
C ALA A 280 2.79 -15.16 13.34
N THR A 281 1.54 -15.54 13.08
CA THR A 281 1.18 -16.88 12.67
C THR A 281 0.82 -16.87 11.21
N LEU A 282 1.43 -17.78 10.45
CA LEU A 282 1.17 -17.98 9.03
C LEU A 282 0.07 -19.03 8.86
N TYR A 283 -0.87 -18.78 7.98
CA TYR A 283 -1.96 -19.69 7.63
C TYR A 283 -1.96 -19.91 6.12
N LEU A 284 -2.08 -21.15 5.69
CA LEU A 284 -2.49 -21.49 4.34
C LEU A 284 -4.02 -21.41 4.28
N ALA A 285 -4.54 -20.66 3.31
CA ALA A 285 -5.96 -20.41 3.18
C ALA A 285 -6.37 -20.44 1.70
N ARG A 286 -7.63 -20.78 1.46
CA ARG A 286 -8.25 -20.70 0.14
C ARG A 286 -9.24 -19.53 0.11
N PHE A 287 -9.16 -18.70 -0.93
CA PHE A 287 -10.13 -17.64 -1.15
C PHE A 287 -11.47 -18.24 -1.63
N THR A 288 -12.52 -17.95 -0.92
CA THR A 288 -13.89 -18.41 -1.24
C THR A 288 -14.77 -17.26 -1.71
N GLY A 289 -14.43 -16.02 -1.33
CA GLY A 289 -15.26 -14.84 -1.58
C GLY A 289 -16.59 -14.84 -0.80
N ASP A 290 -16.77 -15.77 0.17
CA ASP A 290 -17.96 -15.81 1.01
C ASP A 290 -18.16 -14.51 1.79
N GLU A 291 -19.40 -14.07 1.93
CA GLU A 291 -19.71 -12.80 2.60
C GLU A 291 -19.24 -12.73 4.05
N LYS A 292 -19.30 -13.86 4.78
CA LYS A 292 -18.94 -13.90 6.22
C LYS A 292 -17.46 -14.14 6.43
N SER A 293 -16.83 -14.96 5.58
CA SER A 293 -15.44 -15.33 5.69
C SER A 293 -14.82 -15.48 4.31
N PRO A 294 -14.08 -14.47 3.82
CA PRO A 294 -13.52 -14.52 2.46
C PRO A 294 -12.48 -15.61 2.28
N PHE A 295 -11.90 -16.11 3.36
CA PHE A 295 -10.88 -17.15 3.34
C PHE A 295 -11.27 -18.32 4.26
N GLU A 296 -11.08 -19.52 3.75
CA GLU A 296 -11.11 -20.77 4.50
C GLU A 296 -9.67 -21.19 4.80
N VAL A 297 -9.32 -21.24 6.08
CA VAL A 297 -8.01 -21.72 6.52
C VAL A 297 -7.96 -23.23 6.30
N VAL A 298 -6.96 -23.72 5.59
CA VAL A 298 -6.77 -25.13 5.27
C VAL A 298 -5.63 -25.76 6.07
N GLU A 299 -4.67 -24.95 6.55
CA GLU A 299 -3.57 -25.39 7.42
C GLU A 299 -3.00 -24.24 8.25
#